data_5d4c1c54f4bae45ab03587464f8979e6
#
_entry.id   5d4c1c54f4bae45ab03587464f8979e6
#
_cell.length_a   1.000
_cell.length_b   1.000
_cell.length_c   1.000
_cell.angle_alpha   90.00
_cell.angle_beta   90.00
_cell.angle_gamma   90.00
#
_symmetry.space_group_name_H-M   'P 1'
#
loop_
_entity.id
_entity.type
_entity.pdbx_description
1 polymer ?
#
loop_
_entity_poly.entity_id
_entity_poly.type
_entity_poly.pdbx_seq_one_letter_code
_entity_poly.pdbx_strand_id
1 'polypeptide(L)'
;VTRGSKDYAKLKQDLSAAGYNGEKIVVLAATTIPTIWAAAQVASDVLTKIGFNVDLQALEWGSVVQRRASREPPAKGGWNIFYTWLGGFGNISPAPNIAIRGNGAAAWFGWPTNEKIEELYAAWFEATDQAAQQKICEAMQVAFWQSPTYVPLGMYQPPTAFHNYMKDVPEGWPQFYGLKKTI
;
A
#
# COMPACT_ATOMS: atom_id res chain seq x y z
N VAL A 1 1.40 -15.54 -8.46
CA VAL A 1 2.74 -14.97 -8.62
C VAL A 1 3.59 -15.13 -7.36
N THR A 2 3.03 -15.27 -6.17
CA THR A 2 3.78 -15.30 -4.89
C THR A 2 3.59 -16.59 -4.09
N ARG A 3 3.42 -17.74 -4.75
CA ARG A 3 3.24 -19.05 -4.11
C ARG A 3 4.57 -19.80 -4.00
N GLY A 4 5.58 -19.20 -3.38
CA GLY A 4 6.83 -19.90 -3.05
C GLY A 4 6.94 -20.17 -1.56
N SER A 5 7.66 -21.22 -1.17
CA SER A 5 8.12 -21.38 0.20
C SER A 5 9.02 -20.21 0.57
N LYS A 6 8.88 -19.65 1.77
CA LYS A 6 9.75 -18.58 2.26
C LYS A 6 11.11 -19.17 2.59
N ASP A 7 12.05 -19.07 1.66
CA ASP A 7 13.45 -19.43 1.88
C ASP A 7 14.21 -18.23 2.46
N TYR A 8 14.19 -18.10 3.77
CA TYR A 8 14.88 -17.01 4.46
C TYR A 8 16.39 -17.04 4.26
N ALA A 9 16.99 -18.22 4.10
CA ALA A 9 18.43 -18.34 3.88
C ALA A 9 18.82 -17.76 2.52
N LYS A 10 18.07 -18.10 1.48
CA LYS A 10 18.25 -17.52 0.15
C LYS A 10 18.00 -16.01 0.16
N LEU A 11 16.92 -15.52 0.77
CA LEU A 11 16.61 -14.10 0.84
C LEU A 11 17.71 -13.31 1.57
N LYS A 12 18.32 -13.88 2.61
CA LYS A 12 19.45 -13.27 3.31
C LYS A 12 20.70 -13.19 2.42
N GLN A 13 20.97 -14.23 1.63
CA GLN A 13 22.06 -14.22 0.65
C GLN A 13 21.82 -13.17 -0.44
N ASP A 14 20.61 -13.10 -0.99
CA ASP A 14 20.21 -12.11 -2.00
C ASP A 14 20.35 -10.68 -1.46
N LEU A 15 19.95 -10.44 -0.21
CA LEU A 15 20.11 -9.14 0.47
C LEU A 15 21.59 -8.74 0.58
N SER A 16 22.45 -9.67 0.99
CA SER A 16 23.91 -9.44 1.08
C SER A 16 24.52 -9.18 -0.30
N ALA A 17 24.10 -9.97 -1.30
CA ALA A 17 24.56 -9.80 -2.68
C ALA A 17 24.12 -8.45 -3.30
N ALA A 18 23.00 -7.90 -2.85
CA ALA A 18 22.53 -6.57 -3.24
C ALA A 18 23.31 -5.42 -2.56
N GLY A 19 24.27 -5.72 -1.69
CA GLY A 19 25.15 -4.72 -1.06
C GLY A 19 24.58 -4.08 0.20
N TYR A 20 23.56 -4.67 0.81
CA TYR A 20 23.04 -4.17 2.09
C TYR A 20 24.04 -4.41 3.22
N ASN A 21 24.38 -3.37 3.99
CA ASN A 21 25.41 -3.37 5.03
C ASN A 21 24.89 -3.10 6.45
N GLY A 22 23.59 -3.35 6.68
CA GLY A 22 22.99 -3.16 8.01
C GLY A 22 22.47 -1.76 8.27
N GLU A 23 22.23 -0.97 7.23
CA GLU A 23 21.59 0.33 7.33
C GLU A 23 20.22 0.20 8.00
N LYS A 24 19.89 1.18 8.85
CA LYS A 24 18.63 1.19 9.58
C LYS A 24 17.45 1.35 8.61
N ILE A 25 16.51 0.44 8.68
CA ILE A 25 15.22 0.50 7.95
C ILE A 25 14.15 1.05 8.88
N VAL A 26 13.83 2.32 8.72
CA VAL A 26 12.80 3.00 9.51
C VAL A 26 11.42 2.64 8.99
N VAL A 27 10.62 2.01 9.83
CA VAL A 27 9.26 1.54 9.52
C VAL A 27 8.26 2.33 10.36
N LEU A 28 7.38 3.09 9.71
CA LEU A 28 6.31 3.83 10.40
C LEU A 28 5.04 2.98 10.49
N ALA A 29 4.50 2.80 11.67
CA ALA A 29 3.27 2.04 11.88
C ALA A 29 2.33 2.69 12.88
N ALA A 30 1.04 2.76 12.53
CA ALA A 30 0.01 3.35 13.38
C ALA A 30 -0.51 2.32 14.39
N THR A 31 -0.27 2.56 15.67
CA THR A 31 -0.79 1.74 16.78
C THR A 31 -2.30 1.92 17.01
N THR A 32 -2.84 3.05 16.59
CA THR A 32 -4.27 3.39 16.71
C THR A 32 -5.17 2.67 15.70
N ILE A 33 -4.56 1.97 14.71
CA ILE A 33 -5.28 1.16 13.71
C ILE A 33 -4.79 -0.29 13.83
N PRO A 34 -5.53 -1.18 14.53
CA PRO A 34 -5.07 -2.52 14.87
C PRO A 34 -4.62 -3.37 13.67
N THR A 35 -5.28 -3.27 12.53
CA THR A 35 -4.92 -4.01 11.30
C THR A 35 -3.60 -3.55 10.71
N ILE A 36 -3.32 -2.24 10.71
CA ILE A 36 -2.05 -1.66 10.27
C ILE A 36 -0.94 -2.06 11.22
N TRP A 37 -1.18 -1.96 12.53
CA TRP A 37 -0.20 -2.31 13.54
C TRP A 37 0.20 -3.79 13.48
N ALA A 38 -0.78 -4.69 13.40
CA ALA A 38 -0.52 -6.13 13.27
C ALA A 38 0.26 -6.46 11.99
N ALA A 39 -0.12 -5.87 10.85
CA ALA A 39 0.60 -6.07 9.59
C ALA A 39 2.05 -5.58 9.67
N ALA A 40 2.29 -4.44 10.30
CA ALA A 40 3.63 -3.88 10.47
C ALA A 40 4.51 -4.76 11.36
N GLN A 41 3.97 -5.31 12.46
CA GLN A 41 4.69 -6.22 13.34
C GLN A 41 5.11 -7.51 12.62
N VAL A 42 4.18 -8.15 11.89
CA VAL A 42 4.46 -9.38 11.13
C VAL A 42 5.50 -9.12 10.05
N ALA A 43 5.38 -8.03 9.30
CA ALA A 43 6.33 -7.73 8.25
C ALA A 43 7.70 -7.32 8.80
N SER A 44 7.76 -6.61 9.93
CA SER A 44 9.02 -6.28 10.60
C SER A 44 9.75 -7.53 11.10
N ASP A 45 9.01 -8.52 11.62
CA ASP A 45 9.58 -9.82 12.00
C ASP A 45 10.17 -10.54 10.77
N VAL A 46 9.43 -10.56 9.65
CA VAL A 46 9.92 -11.15 8.38
C VAL A 46 11.17 -10.44 7.89
N LEU A 47 11.18 -9.11 7.85
CA LEU A 47 12.34 -8.32 7.43
C LEU A 47 13.56 -8.57 8.32
N THR A 48 13.37 -8.64 9.64
CA THR A 48 14.43 -8.97 10.59
C THR A 48 14.99 -10.38 10.35
N LYS A 49 14.14 -11.38 10.11
CA LYS A 49 14.56 -12.75 9.77
C LYS A 49 15.37 -12.84 8.47
N ILE A 50 15.09 -11.98 7.51
CA ILE A 50 15.85 -11.85 6.27
C ILE A 50 17.21 -11.18 6.52
N GLY A 51 17.36 -10.39 7.58
CA GLY A 51 18.63 -9.75 7.98
C GLY A 51 18.61 -8.23 7.93
N PHE A 52 17.46 -7.61 7.75
CA PHE A 52 17.33 -6.15 7.85
C PHE A 52 17.45 -5.66 9.29
N ASN A 53 18.10 -4.51 9.47
CA ASN A 53 18.16 -3.77 10.72
C ASN A 53 16.90 -2.89 10.86
N VAL A 54 15.81 -3.46 11.37
CA VAL A 54 14.49 -2.83 11.40
C VAL A 54 14.33 -1.95 12.63
N ASP A 55 13.95 -0.69 12.42
CA ASP A 55 13.52 0.28 13.44
C ASP A 55 12.00 0.50 13.28
N LEU A 56 11.21 -0.34 13.95
CA LEU A 56 9.74 -0.23 13.93
C LEU A 56 9.29 0.89 14.88
N GLN A 57 8.83 1.99 14.30
CA GLN A 57 8.37 3.15 15.06
C GLN A 57 6.85 3.12 15.22
N ALA A 58 6.45 2.87 16.47
CA ALA A 58 5.06 2.86 16.91
C ALA A 58 4.56 4.30 17.09
N LEU A 59 3.62 4.73 16.25
CA LEU A 59 3.11 6.09 16.21
C LEU A 59 1.56 6.07 16.28
N GLU A 60 0.95 7.20 16.54
CA GLU A 60 -0.47 7.38 16.27
C GLU A 60 -0.67 7.71 14.76
N TRP A 61 -1.89 7.54 14.24
CA TRP A 61 -2.15 7.69 12.80
C TRP A 61 -1.82 9.08 12.24
N GLY A 62 -2.16 10.16 12.96
CA GLY A 62 -1.87 11.53 12.53
C GLY A 62 -0.36 11.76 12.35
N SER A 63 0.47 11.24 13.26
CA SER A 63 1.93 11.31 13.17
C SER A 63 2.47 10.53 11.97
N VAL A 64 1.91 9.35 11.67
CA VAL A 64 2.28 8.62 10.45
C VAL A 64 1.93 9.44 9.20
N VAL A 65 0.72 10.04 9.15
CA VAL A 65 0.27 10.87 8.03
C VAL A 65 1.20 12.08 7.80
N GLN A 66 1.63 12.73 8.86
CA GLN A 66 2.57 13.85 8.77
C GLN A 66 3.96 13.39 8.33
N ARG A 67 4.50 12.34 8.98
CA ARG A 67 5.87 11.87 8.70
C ARG A 67 6.05 11.25 7.33
N ARG A 68 5.06 10.56 6.79
CA ARG A 68 5.16 9.98 5.43
C ARG A 68 5.34 11.03 4.33
N ALA A 69 5.01 12.30 4.60
CA ALA A 69 5.26 13.42 3.68
C ALA A 69 6.72 13.93 3.72
N SER A 70 7.52 13.48 4.70
CA SER A 70 8.93 13.87 4.78
C SER A 70 9.74 13.27 3.65
N ARG A 71 10.55 14.09 2.99
CA ARG A 71 11.55 13.68 1.98
C ARG A 71 12.96 13.61 2.55
N GLU A 72 13.10 13.82 3.85
CA GLU A 72 14.37 13.72 4.53
C GLU A 72 14.88 12.26 4.55
N PRO A 73 16.19 12.04 4.58
CA PRO A 73 16.72 10.71 4.79
C PRO A 73 16.32 10.16 6.16
N PRO A 74 16.29 8.83 6.34
CA PRO A 74 15.89 8.19 7.61
C PRO A 74 16.62 8.72 8.84
N ALA A 75 17.92 9.04 8.72
CA ALA A 75 18.74 9.60 9.80
C ALA A 75 18.32 11.03 10.23
N LYS A 76 17.52 11.74 9.40
CA LYS A 76 17.02 13.09 9.67
C LYS A 76 15.49 13.13 9.83
N GLY A 77 14.87 12.03 10.26
CA GLY A 77 13.44 11.95 10.51
C GLY A 77 12.61 11.46 9.31
N GLY A 78 13.24 11.04 8.22
CA GLY A 78 12.60 10.34 7.11
C GLY A 78 12.25 8.90 7.46
N TRP A 79 11.92 8.12 6.44
CA TRP A 79 11.42 6.75 6.59
C TRP A 79 11.78 5.92 5.35
N ASN A 80 11.68 4.59 5.48
CA ASN A 80 11.85 3.64 4.38
C ASN A 80 10.54 2.93 4.04
N ILE A 81 9.73 2.60 5.06
CA ILE A 81 8.48 1.86 4.90
C ILE A 81 7.41 2.52 5.77
N PHE A 82 6.21 2.63 5.27
CA PHE A 82 5.04 2.91 6.09
C PHE A 82 3.88 1.99 5.70
N TYR A 83 3.00 1.74 6.66
CA TYR A 83 1.82 0.92 6.47
C TYR A 83 0.57 1.78 6.38
N THR A 84 -0.32 1.40 5.47
CA THR A 84 -1.59 2.07 5.26
C THR A 84 -2.63 1.12 4.68
N TRP A 85 -3.84 1.59 4.56
CA TRP A 85 -4.89 0.94 3.79
C TRP A 85 -5.50 1.94 2.79
N LEU A 86 -6.02 1.42 1.71
CA LEU A 86 -6.74 2.19 0.71
C LEU A 86 -8.15 1.61 0.58
N GLY A 87 -9.14 2.47 0.41
CA GLY A 87 -10.51 2.02 0.12
C GLY A 87 -10.55 1.22 -1.18
N GLY A 88 -11.34 0.14 -1.21
CA GLY A 88 -11.46 -0.71 -2.41
C GLY A 88 -11.83 0.08 -3.66
N PHE A 89 -12.68 1.09 -3.51
CA PHE A 89 -13.05 1.99 -4.62
C PHE A 89 -11.86 2.70 -5.27
N GLY A 90 -10.82 3.04 -4.49
CA GLY A 90 -9.58 3.65 -5.00
C GLY A 90 -8.67 2.68 -5.76
N ASN A 91 -9.02 1.39 -5.85
CA ASN A 91 -8.18 0.36 -6.47
C ASN A 91 -8.91 -0.45 -7.56
N ILE A 92 -10.11 -0.06 -7.95
CA ILE A 92 -10.93 -0.82 -8.94
C ILE A 92 -10.43 -0.68 -10.37
N SER A 93 -9.68 0.38 -10.67
CA SER A 93 -9.11 0.64 -11.99
C SER A 93 -7.87 1.54 -11.86
N PRO A 94 -7.07 1.71 -12.93
CA PRO A 94 -5.92 2.62 -12.91
C PRO A 94 -6.28 4.07 -12.55
N ALA A 95 -7.43 4.58 -12.98
CA ALA A 95 -7.81 5.98 -12.81
C ALA A 95 -7.78 6.48 -11.35
N PRO A 96 -8.44 5.84 -10.37
CA PRO A 96 -8.40 6.27 -8.97
C PRO A 96 -7.20 5.74 -8.19
N ASN A 97 -6.38 4.84 -8.76
CA ASN A 97 -5.28 4.20 -8.04
C ASN A 97 -4.05 5.09 -7.99
N ILE A 98 -3.98 5.95 -6.97
CA ILE A 98 -2.86 6.87 -6.77
C ILE A 98 -1.54 6.16 -6.42
N ALA A 99 -1.60 4.96 -5.87
CA ALA A 99 -0.42 4.25 -5.37
C ALA A 99 0.38 3.56 -6.48
N ILE A 100 -0.25 3.30 -7.65
CA ILE A 100 0.44 2.68 -8.79
C ILE A 100 1.22 3.70 -9.63
N ARG A 101 0.96 5.01 -9.45
CA ARG A 101 1.57 6.06 -10.26
C ARG A 101 3.08 6.12 -10.07
N GLY A 102 3.79 6.32 -11.18
CA GLY A 102 5.23 6.46 -11.26
C GLY A 102 5.68 7.83 -11.80
N ASN A 103 4.94 8.90 -11.48
CA ASN A 103 5.14 10.24 -12.02
C ASN A 103 6.08 11.12 -11.17
N GLY A 104 7.03 10.51 -10.45
CA GLY A 104 8.13 11.19 -9.76
C GLY A 104 7.65 12.12 -8.66
N ALA A 105 8.01 13.39 -8.71
CA ALA A 105 7.68 14.36 -7.67
C ALA A 105 6.17 14.54 -7.40
N ALA A 106 5.32 14.19 -8.36
CA ALA A 106 3.86 14.22 -8.23
C ALA A 106 3.27 12.86 -7.84
N ALA A 107 4.09 11.80 -7.76
CA ALA A 107 3.65 10.50 -7.30
C ALA A 107 3.31 10.53 -5.80
N TRP A 108 2.58 9.51 -5.37
CA TRP A 108 2.27 9.33 -3.97
C TRP A 108 3.55 9.14 -3.13
N PHE A 109 3.43 9.09 -1.83
CA PHE A 109 4.56 9.02 -0.88
C PHE A 109 5.54 7.91 -1.24
N GLY A 110 6.84 8.25 -1.25
CA GLY A 110 7.90 7.45 -1.84
C GLY A 110 8.33 7.98 -3.21
N TRP A 111 7.47 8.76 -3.86
CA TRP A 111 7.72 9.51 -5.12
C TRP A 111 8.38 8.68 -6.22
N PRO A 112 7.87 7.50 -6.53
CA PRO A 112 8.48 6.63 -7.51
C PRO A 112 8.44 7.24 -8.92
N THR A 113 9.43 6.90 -9.71
CA THR A 113 9.46 7.17 -11.15
C THR A 113 9.42 5.86 -11.90
N ASN A 114 8.42 5.68 -12.78
CA ASN A 114 8.29 4.49 -13.63
C ASN A 114 7.59 4.90 -14.93
N GLU A 115 8.39 5.21 -15.94
CA GLU A 115 7.91 5.67 -17.25
C GLU A 115 6.96 4.66 -17.88
N LYS A 116 7.23 3.36 -17.74
CA LYS A 116 6.37 2.31 -18.32
C LYS A 116 4.97 2.28 -17.70
N ILE A 117 4.86 2.50 -16.40
CA ILE A 117 3.55 2.62 -15.73
C ILE A 117 2.81 3.86 -16.23
N GLU A 118 3.49 5.00 -16.40
CA GLU A 118 2.85 6.24 -16.86
C GLU A 118 2.43 6.16 -18.33
N GLU A 119 3.20 5.52 -19.21
CA GLU A 119 2.79 5.22 -20.59
C GLU A 119 1.50 4.38 -20.61
N LEU A 120 1.47 3.29 -19.85
CA LEU A 120 0.32 2.40 -19.77
C LEU A 120 -0.87 3.08 -19.12
N TYR A 121 -0.65 3.94 -18.12
CA TYR A 121 -1.69 4.74 -17.50
C TYR A 121 -2.35 5.67 -18.52
N ALA A 122 -1.58 6.38 -19.34
CA ALA A 122 -2.11 7.23 -20.40
C ALA A 122 -2.87 6.40 -21.45
N ALA A 123 -2.28 5.28 -21.91
CA ALA A 123 -2.91 4.40 -22.87
C ALA A 123 -4.26 3.83 -22.40
N TRP A 124 -4.42 3.63 -21.08
CA TRP A 124 -5.68 3.13 -20.53
C TRP A 124 -6.84 4.10 -20.75
N PHE A 125 -6.61 5.41 -20.68
CA PHE A 125 -7.63 6.43 -20.96
C PHE A 125 -7.97 6.56 -22.44
N GLU A 126 -7.00 6.24 -23.32
CA GLU A 126 -7.19 6.28 -24.78
C GLU A 126 -7.87 5.00 -25.30
N ALA A 127 -7.96 3.95 -24.49
CA ALA A 127 -8.55 2.68 -24.90
C ALA A 127 -10.06 2.82 -25.15
N THR A 128 -10.50 2.37 -26.30
CA THR A 128 -11.88 2.55 -26.78
C THR A 128 -12.86 1.49 -26.32
N ASP A 129 -12.36 0.37 -25.76
CA ASP A 129 -13.20 -0.73 -25.28
C ASP A 129 -12.59 -1.42 -24.06
N GLN A 130 -13.42 -2.20 -23.37
CA GLN A 130 -13.05 -2.90 -22.14
C GLN A 130 -11.95 -3.95 -22.38
N ALA A 131 -11.90 -4.62 -23.53
CA ALA A 131 -10.89 -5.63 -23.80
C ALA A 131 -9.51 -5.01 -23.97
N ALA A 132 -9.42 -3.85 -24.61
CA ALA A 132 -8.19 -3.06 -24.69
C ALA A 132 -7.75 -2.57 -23.32
N GLN A 133 -8.68 -2.02 -22.50
CA GLN A 133 -8.38 -1.61 -21.12
C GLN A 133 -7.87 -2.76 -20.27
N GLN A 134 -8.47 -3.95 -20.38
CA GLN A 134 -8.03 -5.13 -19.64
C GLN A 134 -6.59 -5.54 -19.99
N LYS A 135 -6.24 -5.58 -21.28
CA LYS A 135 -4.87 -5.88 -21.73
C LYS A 135 -3.85 -4.88 -21.18
N ILE A 136 -4.22 -3.62 -21.13
CA ILE A 136 -3.36 -2.57 -20.55
C ILE A 136 -3.20 -2.80 -19.05
N CYS A 137 -4.27 -3.13 -18.32
CA CYS A 137 -4.19 -3.45 -16.88
C CYS A 137 -3.28 -4.67 -16.63
N GLU A 138 -3.35 -5.71 -17.46
CA GLU A 138 -2.45 -6.86 -17.38
C GLU A 138 -0.98 -6.44 -17.56
N ALA A 139 -0.70 -5.61 -18.56
CA ALA A 139 0.64 -5.08 -18.79
C ALA A 139 1.13 -4.20 -17.62
N MET A 140 0.23 -3.37 -17.05
CA MET A 140 0.54 -2.56 -15.85
C MET A 140 0.91 -3.44 -14.65
N GLN A 141 0.20 -4.55 -14.43
CA GLN A 141 0.52 -5.48 -13.33
C GLN A 141 1.91 -6.10 -13.51
N VAL A 142 2.27 -6.49 -14.76
CA VAL A 142 3.61 -7.01 -15.05
C VAL A 142 4.68 -5.96 -14.77
N ALA A 143 4.50 -4.74 -15.28
CA ALA A 143 5.43 -3.63 -15.07
C ALA A 143 5.55 -3.26 -13.57
N PHE A 144 4.45 -3.29 -12.84
CA PHE A 144 4.42 -3.05 -11.39
C PHE A 144 5.26 -4.08 -10.63
N TRP A 145 5.15 -5.38 -10.94
CA TRP A 145 5.93 -6.41 -10.25
C TRP A 145 7.41 -6.39 -10.59
N GLN A 146 7.80 -5.76 -11.69
CA GLN A 146 9.23 -5.53 -12.01
C GLN A 146 9.83 -4.40 -11.18
N SER A 147 9.03 -3.40 -10.78
CA SER A 147 9.46 -2.28 -9.95
C SER A 147 8.31 -1.84 -9.03
N PRO A 148 8.03 -2.62 -7.97
CA PRO A 148 6.86 -2.37 -7.12
C PRO A 148 7.03 -1.09 -6.29
N THR A 149 6.03 -0.22 -6.34
CA THR A 149 5.96 1.03 -5.55
C THR A 149 5.35 0.79 -4.17
N TYR A 150 4.61 -0.31 -4.00
CA TYR A 150 4.03 -0.77 -2.74
C TYR A 150 3.90 -2.29 -2.75
N VAL A 151 3.69 -2.89 -1.59
CA VAL A 151 3.46 -4.33 -1.46
C VAL A 151 2.04 -4.56 -0.95
N PRO A 152 1.13 -5.12 -1.76
CA PRO A 152 -0.21 -5.47 -1.32
C PRO A 152 -0.16 -6.65 -0.36
N LEU A 153 -0.59 -6.45 0.88
CA LEU A 153 -0.57 -7.49 1.93
C LEU A 153 -1.85 -8.32 1.95
N GLY A 154 -2.95 -7.77 1.44
CA GLY A 154 -4.24 -8.44 1.41
C GLY A 154 -5.41 -7.44 1.40
N MET A 155 -6.61 -8.00 1.42
CA MET A 155 -7.86 -7.25 1.50
C MET A 155 -8.66 -7.74 2.69
N TYR A 156 -9.36 -6.83 3.36
CA TYR A 156 -10.30 -7.17 4.42
C TYR A 156 -11.58 -6.34 4.28
N GLN A 157 -12.66 -6.86 4.80
CA GLN A 157 -13.95 -6.18 4.86
C GLN A 157 -14.32 -5.98 6.33
N PRO A 158 -14.22 -4.74 6.85
CA PRO A 158 -14.62 -4.47 8.22
C PRO A 158 -16.14 -4.58 8.36
N PRO A 159 -16.65 -5.26 9.39
CA PRO A 159 -18.09 -5.28 9.66
C PRO A 159 -18.55 -3.88 10.08
N THR A 160 -19.75 -3.52 9.66
CA THR A 160 -20.45 -2.30 10.11
C THR A 160 -21.50 -2.66 11.14
N ALA A 161 -21.42 -2.06 12.32
CA ALA A 161 -22.42 -2.19 13.36
C ALA A 161 -23.26 -0.92 13.44
N PHE A 162 -24.58 -1.08 13.54
CA PHE A 162 -25.52 0.02 13.74
C PHE A 162 -26.67 -0.41 14.65
N HIS A 163 -27.34 0.56 15.24
CA HIS A 163 -28.47 0.28 16.13
C HIS A 163 -29.66 -0.30 15.35
N ASN A 164 -30.39 -1.20 15.97
CA ASN A 164 -31.54 -1.90 15.37
C ASN A 164 -32.70 -0.96 14.96
N TYR A 165 -32.77 0.24 15.52
CA TYR A 165 -33.72 1.28 15.13
C TYR A 165 -33.31 2.03 13.83
N MET A 166 -32.11 1.83 13.32
CA MET A 166 -31.72 2.37 12.03
C MET A 166 -32.19 1.43 10.91
N LYS A 167 -32.86 2.01 9.92
CA LYS A 167 -33.39 1.29 8.75
C LYS A 167 -32.81 1.88 7.48
N ASP A 168 -32.92 1.11 6.41
CA ASP A 168 -32.44 1.49 5.08
C ASP A 168 -30.93 1.86 5.07
N VAL A 169 -30.13 1.14 5.89
CA VAL A 169 -28.67 1.30 5.90
C VAL A 169 -28.12 0.69 4.60
N PRO A 170 -27.50 1.50 3.73
CA PRO A 170 -26.98 1.00 2.47
C PRO A 170 -25.78 0.07 2.68
N GLU A 171 -25.67 -0.95 1.85
CA GLU A 171 -24.48 -1.78 1.79
C GLU A 171 -23.33 -1.08 1.03
N GLY A 172 -22.09 -1.43 1.35
CA GLY A 172 -20.91 -0.94 0.66
C GLY A 172 -20.33 0.33 1.25
N TRP A 173 -20.09 1.34 0.44
CA TRP A 173 -19.50 2.59 0.89
C TRP A 173 -20.44 3.32 1.84
N PRO A 174 -19.98 3.78 3.01
CA PRO A 174 -20.86 4.44 3.99
C PRO A 174 -21.40 5.75 3.43
N GLN A 175 -22.72 5.75 3.22
CA GLN A 175 -23.48 6.90 2.76
C GLN A 175 -24.60 7.15 3.77
N PHE A 176 -24.94 8.40 4.02
CA PHE A 176 -25.93 8.77 5.03
C PHE A 176 -27.30 9.16 4.48
N TYR A 177 -27.44 9.16 3.14
CA TYR A 177 -28.76 9.44 2.55
C TYR A 177 -29.67 8.21 2.61
N GLY A 178 -30.93 8.47 2.82
CA GLY A 178 -31.96 7.44 2.91
C GLY A 178 -32.02 6.72 4.26
N LEU A 179 -31.06 6.96 5.15
CA LEU A 179 -31.11 6.41 6.52
C LEU A 179 -32.36 6.90 7.24
N LYS A 180 -33.07 5.96 7.87
CA LYS A 180 -34.24 6.26 8.69
C LYS A 180 -33.99 5.83 10.12
N LYS A 181 -34.45 6.64 11.06
CA LYS A 181 -34.55 6.29 12.46
C LYS A 181 -36.01 5.95 12.75
N THR A 182 -36.27 4.70 13.18
CA THR A 182 -37.56 4.31 13.73
C THR A 182 -37.54 4.58 15.22
N ILE A 183 -38.51 5.35 15.70
CA ILE A 183 -38.74 5.66 17.12
C ILE A 183 -39.57 4.54 17.70
#